data_e9da1dc4e19017faeacb467c9cba37d1
#
_entry.id   e9da1dc4e19017faeacb467c9cba37d1
#
_cell.length_a   1.000
_cell.length_b   1.000
_cell.length_c   1.000
_cell.angle_alpha   90.00
_cell.angle_beta   90.00
_cell.angle_gamma   90.00
#
_symmetry.space_group_name_H-M   'P 1'
#
loop_
_entity.id
_entity.type
_entity.pdbx_description
1 polymer ?
#
loop_
_entity_poly.entity_id
_entity_poly.type
_entity_poly.pdbx_seq_one_letter_code
_entity_poly.pdbx_strand_id
1 'polypeptide(L)'
;MCIRDRLDTVGAHFVREIDPGEMVVIDRAGWSSEHPFDNPDPKLCVFEFVYFSRPDTVLYGRNVHAARQRMGEELADQAPVRADLVMPVPESGIPAAQGFARASGIPYRDGLVKNRYIGRTFIAPSQEMRALGVKMKLNPIRHNIEGQRLIVVDDSIVRGTTTRAIVEMLRAAGAAEVHLRISSPPYRWPCFYGMDTGTQAELLAANLTVDEIREYLGVDSIGYLELDRLIDATGAAGAGFCTACLDGKYPVEIPAEIGREVLGERQDDQGSAFISAPQMKLGQ
;
A
#
# COMPACT_ATOMS: atom_id res chain seq x y z
N MET A 1 9.36 -4.57 -8.25
CA MET A 1 9.32 -6.05 -8.49
C MET A 1 10.68 -6.59 -8.13
N CYS A 2 10.78 -7.43 -7.13
CA CYS A 2 12.05 -7.96 -6.67
C CYS A 2 12.64 -8.90 -7.73
N ILE A 3 13.80 -8.53 -8.28
CA ILE A 3 14.53 -9.36 -9.25
C ILE A 3 14.92 -10.69 -8.61
N ARG A 4 15.22 -10.69 -7.32
CA ARG A 4 15.57 -11.86 -6.51
C ARG A 4 14.56 -13.00 -6.62
N ASP A 5 13.26 -12.71 -6.55
CA ASP A 5 12.20 -13.72 -6.59
C ASP A 5 12.08 -14.43 -7.94
N ARG A 6 12.79 -13.94 -8.97
CA ARG A 6 12.81 -14.53 -10.31
C ARG A 6 14.09 -15.29 -10.63
N LEU A 7 15.09 -15.26 -9.77
CA LEU A 7 16.34 -15.97 -9.99
C LEU A 7 16.11 -17.48 -10.06
N ASP A 8 15.19 -18.00 -9.26
CA ASP A 8 14.83 -19.43 -9.29
C ASP A 8 14.32 -19.88 -10.66
N THR A 9 13.60 -19.01 -11.39
CA THR A 9 13.04 -19.34 -12.71
C THR A 9 14.12 -19.49 -13.80
N VAL A 10 15.29 -18.92 -13.59
CA VAL A 10 16.44 -19.03 -14.51
C VAL A 10 17.54 -19.92 -13.96
N GLY A 11 17.26 -20.67 -12.87
CA GLY A 11 18.22 -21.60 -12.25
C GLY A 11 19.40 -20.91 -11.57
N ALA A 12 19.28 -19.62 -11.23
CA ALA A 12 20.30 -18.92 -10.48
C ALA A 12 20.17 -19.21 -8.98
N HIS A 13 21.31 -19.20 -8.29
CA HIS A 13 21.35 -19.41 -6.85
C HIS A 13 21.61 -18.10 -6.12
N PHE A 14 20.81 -17.83 -5.09
CA PHE A 14 21.03 -16.71 -4.20
C PHE A 14 22.28 -16.99 -3.34
N VAL A 15 23.28 -16.11 -3.41
CA VAL A 15 24.53 -16.25 -2.65
C VAL A 15 24.36 -15.58 -1.29
N ARG A 16 24.14 -14.26 -1.28
CA ARG A 16 23.88 -13.45 -0.08
C ARG A 16 23.27 -12.10 -0.46
N GLU A 17 22.80 -11.36 0.49
CA GLU A 17 22.51 -9.94 0.32
C GLU A 17 23.80 -9.12 0.31
N ILE A 18 23.77 -7.97 -0.37
CA ILE A 18 24.82 -6.95 -0.26
C ILE A 18 24.52 -6.17 1.02
N ASP A 19 25.52 -5.96 1.85
CA ASP A 19 25.35 -5.25 3.11
C ASP A 19 25.04 -3.76 2.87
N PRO A 20 24.28 -3.11 3.75
CA PRO A 20 24.05 -1.67 3.65
C PRO A 20 25.37 -0.89 3.61
N GLY A 21 25.53 -0.03 2.59
CA GLY A 21 26.77 0.72 2.37
C GLY A 21 27.91 -0.07 1.72
N GLU A 22 27.69 -1.33 1.39
CA GLU A 22 28.67 -2.16 0.66
C GLU A 22 28.66 -1.83 -0.83
N MET A 23 29.86 -1.72 -1.40
CA MET A 23 30.09 -1.62 -2.84
C MET A 23 30.68 -2.94 -3.36
N VAL A 24 30.01 -3.58 -4.30
CA VAL A 24 30.48 -4.80 -4.95
C VAL A 24 30.96 -4.46 -6.35
N VAL A 25 32.20 -4.83 -6.66
CA VAL A 25 32.78 -4.69 -7.99
C VAL A 25 32.91 -6.06 -8.62
N ILE A 26 32.42 -6.22 -9.84
CA ILE A 26 32.50 -7.48 -10.61
C ILE A 26 33.30 -7.20 -11.88
N ASP A 27 34.34 -7.96 -12.07
CA ASP A 27 35.22 -7.89 -13.25
C ASP A 27 35.59 -9.29 -13.77
N ARG A 28 36.56 -9.35 -14.70
CA ARG A 28 37.05 -10.63 -15.27
C ARG A 28 37.81 -11.50 -14.28
N ALA A 29 38.34 -10.91 -13.20
CA ALA A 29 39.08 -11.64 -12.16
C ALA A 29 38.14 -12.24 -11.10
N GLY A 30 36.87 -11.81 -11.09
CA GLY A 30 35.86 -12.26 -10.13
C GLY A 30 35.06 -11.10 -9.53
N TRP A 31 34.79 -11.17 -8.25
CA TRP A 31 34.11 -10.09 -7.52
C TRP A 31 34.92 -9.71 -6.27
N SER A 32 34.84 -8.44 -5.92
CA SER A 32 35.40 -7.87 -4.68
C SER A 32 34.35 -6.99 -4.00
N SER A 33 34.53 -6.74 -2.71
CA SER A 33 33.62 -5.96 -1.91
C SER A 33 34.40 -4.96 -1.06
N GLU A 34 33.89 -3.74 -1.00
CA GLU A 34 34.41 -2.63 -0.20
C GLU A 34 33.30 -1.96 0.57
N HIS A 35 33.60 -1.39 1.75
CA HIS A 35 32.66 -0.65 2.58
C HIS A 35 33.09 0.84 2.65
N PRO A 36 32.76 1.63 1.61
CA PRO A 36 33.21 3.03 1.52
C PRO A 36 32.43 3.98 2.46
N PHE A 37 31.38 3.51 3.14
CA PHE A 37 30.57 4.32 4.03
C PHE A 37 30.71 3.84 5.48
N ASP A 38 30.98 4.77 6.39
CA ASP A 38 31.06 4.50 7.81
C ASP A 38 29.66 4.40 8.42
N ASN A 39 29.45 3.40 9.30
CA ASN A 39 28.26 3.23 10.15
C ASN A 39 26.90 3.41 9.43
N PRO A 40 26.58 2.63 8.40
CA PRO A 40 25.27 2.69 7.78
C PRO A 40 24.19 2.29 8.79
N ASP A 41 23.09 3.08 8.86
CA ASP A 41 21.88 2.73 9.63
C ASP A 41 20.84 2.17 8.65
N PRO A 42 20.79 0.85 8.45
CA PRO A 42 19.94 0.23 7.45
C PRO A 42 18.47 0.35 7.81
N LYS A 43 17.66 0.75 6.84
CA LYS A 43 16.21 0.82 6.97
C LYS A 43 15.54 0.06 5.84
N LEU A 44 14.83 -1.01 6.17
CA LEU A 44 14.01 -1.74 5.20
C LEU A 44 12.73 -0.96 4.91
N CYS A 45 12.38 -0.81 3.64
CA CYS A 45 11.08 -0.23 3.27
C CYS A 45 9.95 -1.13 3.78
N VAL A 46 9.08 -0.60 4.66
CA VAL A 46 7.95 -1.36 5.21
C VAL A 46 6.95 -1.77 4.11
N PHE A 47 6.86 -1.01 3.01
CA PHE A 47 6.01 -1.32 1.87
C PHE A 47 6.44 -2.58 1.10
N GLU A 48 7.64 -3.09 1.33
CA GLU A 48 8.00 -4.43 0.82
C GLU A 48 7.09 -5.50 1.44
N PHE A 49 6.77 -5.40 2.72
CA PHE A 49 5.79 -6.28 3.35
C PHE A 49 4.36 -5.96 2.95
N VAL A 50 4.00 -4.67 2.81
CA VAL A 50 2.62 -4.26 2.50
C VAL A 50 2.24 -4.62 1.07
N TYR A 51 3.08 -4.25 0.07
CA TYR A 51 2.68 -4.29 -1.34
C TYR A 51 3.74 -4.80 -2.31
N PHE A 52 5.01 -4.33 -2.24
CA PHE A 52 5.96 -4.51 -3.34
C PHE A 52 6.41 -5.94 -3.54
N SER A 53 6.78 -6.64 -2.46
CA SER A 53 7.27 -8.01 -2.56
C SER A 53 6.16 -8.98 -2.95
N ARG A 54 6.55 -10.03 -3.68
CA ARG A 54 5.64 -11.13 -3.99
C ARG A 54 5.27 -11.87 -2.71
N PRO A 55 4.07 -12.45 -2.62
CA PRO A 55 3.62 -13.16 -1.42
C PRO A 55 4.53 -14.33 -1.02
N ASP A 56 5.17 -14.99 -1.98
CA ASP A 56 6.08 -16.13 -1.76
C ASP A 56 7.48 -15.71 -1.29
N THR A 57 7.79 -14.41 -1.28
CA THR A 57 9.10 -13.89 -0.85
C THR A 57 9.32 -14.07 0.65
N VAL A 58 10.59 -14.32 1.01
CA VAL A 58 11.08 -14.32 2.40
C VAL A 58 12.00 -13.11 2.59
N LEU A 59 11.61 -12.19 3.46
CA LEU A 59 12.39 -11.00 3.85
C LEU A 59 12.78 -11.12 5.32
N TYR A 60 14.06 -10.98 5.63
CA TYR A 60 14.60 -11.11 7.00
C TYR A 60 14.08 -12.37 7.73
N GLY A 61 14.03 -13.48 7.02
CA GLY A 61 13.53 -14.75 7.56
C GLY A 61 12.01 -14.80 7.79
N ARG A 62 11.24 -13.82 7.26
CA ARG A 62 9.78 -13.74 7.40
C ARG A 62 9.10 -13.86 6.04
N ASN A 63 8.13 -14.75 5.95
CA ASN A 63 7.33 -14.89 4.74
C ASN A 63 6.34 -13.73 4.60
N VAL A 64 6.33 -13.07 3.43
CA VAL A 64 5.50 -11.89 3.15
C VAL A 64 4.01 -12.21 3.18
N HIS A 65 3.59 -13.36 2.64
CA HIS A 65 2.18 -13.76 2.68
C HIS A 65 1.67 -13.90 4.12
N ALA A 66 2.44 -14.59 4.98
CA ALA A 66 2.08 -14.75 6.38
C ALA A 66 2.05 -13.41 7.14
N ALA A 67 2.96 -12.48 6.83
CA ALA A 67 2.94 -11.14 7.40
C ALA A 67 1.65 -10.38 7.01
N ARG A 68 1.27 -10.41 5.72
CA ARG A 68 0.02 -9.79 5.26
C ARG A 68 -1.23 -10.41 5.88
N GLN A 69 -1.23 -11.72 6.12
CA GLN A 69 -2.33 -12.36 6.85
C GLN A 69 -2.43 -11.82 8.28
N ARG A 70 -1.30 -11.69 9.01
CA ARG A 70 -1.29 -11.07 10.35
C ARG A 70 -1.76 -9.62 10.33
N MET A 71 -1.37 -8.82 9.32
CA MET A 71 -1.91 -7.45 9.15
C MET A 71 -3.44 -7.45 9.07
N GLY A 72 -4.01 -8.43 8.38
CA GLY A 72 -5.46 -8.60 8.30
C GLY A 72 -6.09 -9.01 9.64
N GLU A 73 -5.45 -9.87 10.41
CA GLU A 73 -5.90 -10.27 11.75
C GLU A 73 -5.89 -9.09 12.73
N GLU A 74 -4.79 -8.33 12.77
CA GLU A 74 -4.66 -7.11 13.56
C GLU A 74 -5.72 -6.06 13.17
N LEU A 75 -5.98 -5.92 11.88
CA LEU A 75 -6.98 -4.99 11.37
C LEU A 75 -8.40 -5.41 11.76
N ALA A 76 -8.70 -6.71 11.85
CA ALA A 76 -9.99 -7.21 12.31
C ALA A 76 -10.23 -6.93 13.81
N ASP A 77 -9.16 -7.02 14.62
CA ASP A 77 -9.20 -6.67 16.04
C ASP A 77 -9.35 -5.15 16.25
N GLN A 78 -8.55 -4.37 15.50
CA GLN A 78 -8.51 -2.91 15.64
C GLN A 78 -9.77 -2.22 15.13
N ALA A 79 -10.34 -2.69 14.02
CA ALA A 79 -11.45 -2.03 13.32
C ALA A 79 -12.59 -3.01 13.00
N PRO A 80 -13.20 -3.66 14.00
CA PRO A 80 -14.29 -4.59 13.79
C PRO A 80 -15.54 -3.87 13.23
N VAL A 81 -16.32 -4.60 12.43
CA VAL A 81 -17.61 -4.12 11.92
C VAL A 81 -18.52 -5.31 11.62
N ARG A 82 -19.83 -5.12 11.75
CA ARG A 82 -20.81 -6.15 11.38
C ARG A 82 -21.00 -6.17 9.87
N ALA A 83 -20.75 -7.31 9.26
CA ALA A 83 -20.90 -7.50 7.83
C ALA A 83 -21.24 -8.98 7.53
N ASP A 84 -21.61 -9.25 6.29
CA ASP A 84 -22.01 -10.58 5.83
C ASP A 84 -20.86 -11.28 5.10
N LEU A 85 -19.89 -10.50 4.59
CA LEU A 85 -18.85 -11.00 3.72
C LEU A 85 -17.56 -10.18 3.84
N VAL A 86 -16.42 -10.86 3.90
CA VAL A 86 -15.08 -10.28 3.68
C VAL A 86 -14.62 -10.60 2.27
N MET A 87 -14.20 -9.58 1.53
CA MET A 87 -13.66 -9.72 0.19
C MET A 87 -12.38 -8.89 0.00
N PRO A 88 -11.42 -9.34 -0.82
CA PRO A 88 -10.23 -8.57 -1.15
C PRO A 88 -10.46 -7.62 -2.32
N VAL A 89 -9.62 -6.59 -2.40
CA VAL A 89 -9.24 -5.99 -3.67
C VAL A 89 -8.13 -6.88 -4.28
N PRO A 90 -8.37 -7.56 -5.41
CA PRO A 90 -7.39 -8.48 -5.97
C PRO A 90 -6.25 -7.72 -6.68
N GLU A 91 -5.00 -8.18 -6.60
CA GLU A 91 -4.54 -9.40 -5.91
C GLU A 91 -3.88 -9.08 -4.56
N SER A 92 -3.51 -7.83 -4.32
CA SER A 92 -2.70 -7.39 -3.18
C SER A 92 -3.43 -7.54 -1.83
N GLY A 93 -4.73 -7.28 -1.78
CA GLY A 93 -5.54 -7.42 -0.58
C GLY A 93 -5.87 -8.87 -0.17
N ILE A 94 -5.60 -9.87 -1.03
CA ILE A 94 -6.02 -11.26 -0.77
C ILE A 94 -5.50 -11.80 0.58
N PRO A 95 -4.20 -11.76 0.90
CA PRO A 95 -3.71 -12.33 2.15
C PRO A 95 -4.28 -11.63 3.39
N ALA A 96 -4.38 -10.29 3.35
CA ALA A 96 -4.94 -9.52 4.45
C ALA A 96 -6.44 -9.81 4.65
N ALA A 97 -7.22 -9.93 3.55
CA ALA A 97 -8.63 -10.31 3.64
C ALA A 97 -8.83 -11.70 4.22
N GLN A 98 -7.96 -12.67 3.88
CA GLN A 98 -7.98 -14.00 4.48
C GLN A 98 -7.70 -13.95 5.99
N GLY A 99 -6.71 -13.15 6.42
CA GLY A 99 -6.40 -12.93 7.83
C GLY A 99 -7.57 -12.27 8.56
N PHE A 100 -8.14 -11.23 7.99
CA PHE A 100 -9.32 -10.54 8.54
C PHE A 100 -10.50 -11.48 8.71
N ALA A 101 -10.84 -12.26 7.68
CA ALA A 101 -11.95 -13.22 7.73
C ALA A 101 -11.73 -14.29 8.80
N ARG A 102 -10.51 -14.81 8.93
CA ARG A 102 -10.16 -15.80 9.95
C ARG A 102 -10.34 -15.25 11.37
N ALA A 103 -9.86 -14.04 11.62
CA ALA A 103 -9.93 -13.42 12.94
C ALA A 103 -11.37 -12.97 13.31
N SER A 104 -12.10 -12.41 12.34
CA SER A 104 -13.47 -11.93 12.57
C SER A 104 -14.53 -13.03 12.57
N GLY A 105 -14.24 -14.20 12.01
CA GLY A 105 -15.23 -15.28 11.79
C GLY A 105 -16.24 -14.98 10.67
N ILE A 106 -16.10 -13.85 9.95
CA ILE A 106 -16.98 -13.48 8.84
C ILE A 106 -16.53 -14.25 7.58
N PRO A 107 -17.46 -14.82 6.79
CA PRO A 107 -17.12 -15.60 5.60
C PRO A 107 -16.27 -14.81 4.57
N TYR A 108 -15.22 -15.43 4.04
CA TYR A 108 -14.45 -14.92 2.92
C TYR A 108 -15.03 -15.39 1.59
N ARG A 109 -15.20 -14.48 0.63
CA ARG A 109 -15.50 -14.81 -0.78
C ARG A 109 -14.88 -13.77 -1.71
N ASP A 110 -14.61 -14.16 -2.96
CA ASP A 110 -14.23 -13.23 -4.00
C ASP A 110 -15.46 -12.42 -4.45
N GLY A 111 -15.39 -11.10 -4.30
CA GLY A 111 -16.39 -10.17 -4.82
C GLY A 111 -15.98 -9.54 -6.15
N LEU A 112 -14.68 -9.57 -6.46
CA LEU A 112 -14.08 -9.01 -7.67
C LEU A 112 -13.18 -10.04 -8.35
N VAL A 113 -13.25 -10.09 -9.68
CA VAL A 113 -12.32 -10.88 -10.51
C VAL A 113 -11.46 -9.94 -11.33
N LYS A 114 -10.15 -10.16 -11.29
CA LYS A 114 -9.20 -9.45 -12.14
C LYS A 114 -9.17 -10.06 -13.54
N ASN A 115 -9.33 -9.23 -14.55
CA ASN A 115 -9.17 -9.65 -15.94
C ASN A 115 -7.70 -9.94 -16.23
N ARG A 116 -7.37 -11.21 -16.47
CA ARG A 116 -6.00 -11.70 -16.72
C ARG A 116 -5.45 -11.29 -18.09
N TYR A 117 -6.31 -10.93 -19.04
CA TYR A 117 -5.93 -10.55 -20.39
C TYR A 117 -5.57 -9.07 -20.52
N ILE A 118 -5.87 -8.26 -19.51
CA ILE A 118 -5.53 -6.85 -19.49
C ILE A 118 -4.28 -6.68 -18.61
N GLY A 119 -3.15 -6.39 -19.27
CA GLY A 119 -1.90 -6.07 -18.61
C GLY A 119 -1.97 -4.78 -17.77
N ARG A 120 -0.84 -4.35 -17.20
CA ARG A 120 -0.74 -3.05 -16.51
C ARG A 120 -1.13 -1.96 -17.51
N THR A 121 -2.27 -1.29 -17.28
CA THR A 121 -2.59 -0.05 -17.99
C THR A 121 -1.65 1.01 -17.46
N PHE A 122 -0.53 1.21 -18.17
CA PHE A 122 0.40 2.26 -17.86
C PHE A 122 -0.27 3.61 -18.08
N ILE A 123 -0.14 4.48 -17.07
CA ILE A 123 -0.18 5.93 -17.12
C ILE A 123 -1.14 6.45 -18.20
N ALA A 124 -2.43 6.26 -17.97
CA ALA A 124 -3.41 6.94 -18.79
C ALA A 124 -3.32 8.45 -18.47
N PRO A 125 -3.14 9.31 -19.47
CA PRO A 125 -2.91 10.74 -19.26
C PRO A 125 -4.11 11.46 -18.67
N SER A 126 -5.32 10.90 -18.73
CA SER A 126 -6.52 11.51 -18.15
C SER A 126 -7.13 10.67 -17.03
N GLN A 127 -7.87 11.33 -16.14
CA GLN A 127 -8.55 10.69 -15.01
C GLN A 127 -9.68 9.77 -15.49
N GLU A 128 -10.36 10.12 -16.58
CA GLU A 128 -11.41 9.31 -17.21
C GLU A 128 -10.86 7.99 -17.76
N MET A 129 -9.70 8.03 -18.42
CA MET A 129 -9.02 6.82 -18.91
C MET A 129 -8.55 5.93 -17.78
N ARG A 130 -8.16 6.48 -16.62
CA ARG A 130 -7.80 5.71 -15.42
C ARG A 130 -9.02 4.99 -14.83
N ALA A 131 -10.16 5.67 -14.74
CA ALA A 131 -11.42 5.09 -14.26
C ALA A 131 -11.92 3.98 -15.21
N LEU A 132 -11.85 4.19 -16.51
CA LEU A 132 -12.15 3.17 -17.52
C LEU A 132 -11.21 1.96 -17.39
N GLY A 133 -9.92 2.22 -17.17
CA GLY A 133 -8.90 1.19 -16.93
C GLY A 133 -9.22 0.28 -15.74
N VAL A 134 -9.77 0.82 -14.65
CA VAL A 134 -10.22 0.03 -13.48
C VAL A 134 -11.41 -0.85 -13.86
N LYS A 135 -12.43 -0.30 -14.53
CA LYS A 135 -13.61 -1.04 -15.01
C LYS A 135 -13.26 -2.17 -15.97
N MET A 136 -12.21 -1.99 -16.78
CA MET A 136 -11.73 -3.05 -17.68
C MET A 136 -10.94 -4.14 -16.93
N LYS A 137 -10.29 -3.80 -15.83
CA LYS A 137 -9.43 -4.72 -15.06
C LYS A 137 -10.17 -5.56 -14.04
N LEU A 138 -11.22 -5.02 -13.45
CA LEU A 138 -11.95 -5.63 -12.35
C LEU A 138 -13.42 -5.81 -12.73
N ASN A 139 -13.94 -7.00 -12.50
CA ASN A 139 -15.35 -7.31 -12.75
C ASN A 139 -16.02 -7.80 -11.45
N PRO A 140 -17.19 -7.25 -11.08
CA PRO A 140 -17.90 -7.66 -9.87
C PRO A 140 -18.60 -9.01 -10.06
N ILE A 141 -18.49 -9.87 -9.06
CA ILE A 141 -19.25 -11.12 -8.95
C ILE A 141 -20.58 -10.79 -8.26
N ARG A 142 -21.57 -10.34 -9.02
CA ARG A 142 -22.87 -9.86 -8.49
C ARG A 142 -23.50 -10.84 -7.52
N HIS A 143 -23.48 -12.15 -7.81
CA HIS A 143 -24.02 -13.20 -6.94
C HIS A 143 -23.48 -13.16 -5.49
N ASN A 144 -22.23 -12.72 -5.32
CA ASN A 144 -21.61 -12.62 -4.00
C ASN A 144 -21.81 -11.25 -3.34
N ILE A 145 -22.25 -10.24 -4.10
CA ILE A 145 -22.29 -8.83 -3.66
C ILE A 145 -23.70 -8.35 -3.36
N GLU A 146 -24.67 -8.75 -4.19
CA GLU A 146 -26.03 -8.21 -4.15
C GLU A 146 -26.70 -8.43 -2.80
N GLY A 147 -27.16 -7.33 -2.20
CA GLY A 147 -27.80 -7.31 -0.89
C GLY A 147 -26.88 -7.56 0.31
N GLN A 148 -25.56 -7.73 0.11
CA GLN A 148 -24.62 -8.02 1.18
C GLN A 148 -23.99 -6.76 1.76
N ARG A 149 -23.71 -6.78 3.08
CA ARG A 149 -22.81 -5.83 3.75
C ARG A 149 -21.39 -6.34 3.60
N LEU A 150 -20.55 -5.59 2.92
CA LEU A 150 -19.22 -6.01 2.51
C LEU A 150 -18.13 -5.40 3.38
N ILE A 151 -17.17 -6.20 3.83
CA ILE A 151 -15.86 -5.73 4.24
C ILE A 151 -14.93 -5.90 3.04
N VAL A 152 -14.44 -4.79 2.51
CA VAL A 152 -13.50 -4.75 1.38
C VAL A 152 -12.11 -4.46 1.92
N VAL A 153 -11.22 -5.42 1.79
CA VAL A 153 -9.84 -5.30 2.31
C VAL A 153 -8.87 -4.99 1.18
N ASP A 154 -8.09 -3.92 1.36
CA ASP A 154 -7.01 -3.52 0.44
C ASP A 154 -5.71 -3.28 1.20
N ASP A 155 -4.59 -3.20 0.48
CA ASP A 155 -3.27 -2.96 1.09
C ASP A 155 -3.07 -1.49 1.48
N SER A 156 -3.39 -0.55 0.61
CA SER A 156 -3.13 0.87 0.79
C SER A 156 -4.00 1.76 -0.08
N ILE A 157 -4.20 3.01 0.32
CA ILE A 157 -4.83 4.06 -0.49
C ILE A 157 -3.83 5.20 -0.67
N VAL A 158 -3.43 5.46 -1.92
CA VAL A 158 -2.51 6.56 -2.26
C VAL A 158 -3.29 7.77 -2.77
N ARG A 159 -3.88 7.69 -3.97
CA ARG A 159 -4.66 8.79 -4.59
C ARG A 159 -6.18 8.63 -4.44
N GLY A 160 -6.66 7.47 -4.05
CA GLY A 160 -8.07 7.16 -3.84
C GLY A 160 -8.92 6.97 -5.10
N THR A 161 -8.45 7.34 -6.28
CA THR A 161 -9.22 7.26 -7.55
C THR A 161 -9.61 5.82 -7.91
N THR A 162 -8.71 4.87 -7.74
CA THR A 162 -8.98 3.44 -7.96
C THR A 162 -9.98 2.91 -6.95
N THR A 163 -9.77 3.21 -5.68
CA THR A 163 -10.64 2.77 -4.57
C THR A 163 -12.05 3.30 -4.75
N ARG A 164 -12.21 4.57 -5.11
CA ARG A 164 -13.52 5.18 -5.40
C ARG A 164 -14.23 4.45 -6.55
N ALA A 165 -13.55 4.19 -7.65
CA ALA A 165 -14.12 3.46 -8.79
C ALA A 165 -14.54 2.03 -8.40
N ILE A 166 -13.80 1.37 -7.52
CA ILE A 166 -14.16 0.06 -6.98
C ILE A 166 -15.43 0.16 -6.12
N VAL A 167 -15.53 1.13 -5.23
CA VAL A 167 -16.72 1.35 -4.39
C VAL A 167 -17.97 1.61 -5.25
N GLU A 168 -17.86 2.50 -6.25
CA GLU A 168 -18.94 2.76 -7.20
C GLU A 168 -19.37 1.48 -7.93
N MET A 169 -18.42 0.63 -8.32
CA MET A 169 -18.70 -0.66 -8.97
C MET A 169 -19.43 -1.63 -8.05
N LEU A 170 -19.02 -1.72 -6.77
CA LEU A 170 -19.67 -2.58 -5.77
C LEU A 170 -21.11 -2.10 -5.47
N ARG A 171 -21.31 -0.78 -5.34
CA ARG A 171 -22.65 -0.19 -5.17
C ARG A 171 -23.55 -0.48 -6.39
N ALA A 172 -23.02 -0.31 -7.61
CA ALA A 172 -23.74 -0.65 -8.84
C ALA A 172 -24.02 -2.15 -8.98
N ALA A 173 -23.25 -3.00 -8.31
CA ALA A 173 -23.49 -4.45 -8.25
C ALA A 173 -24.53 -4.84 -7.17
N GLY A 174 -25.06 -3.87 -6.39
CA GLY A 174 -26.12 -4.08 -5.41
C GLY A 174 -25.62 -4.30 -3.97
N ALA A 175 -24.38 -3.91 -3.63
CA ALA A 175 -23.91 -3.96 -2.24
C ALA A 175 -24.80 -3.11 -1.31
N ALA A 176 -25.25 -3.69 -0.20
CA ALA A 176 -26.04 -2.99 0.80
C ALA A 176 -25.20 -2.00 1.60
N GLU A 177 -24.04 -2.44 2.08
CA GLU A 177 -23.05 -1.62 2.76
C GLU A 177 -21.65 -1.96 2.24
N VAL A 178 -20.73 -0.97 2.28
CA VAL A 178 -19.32 -1.12 1.91
C VAL A 178 -18.44 -0.56 3.01
N HIS A 179 -17.74 -1.43 3.70
CA HIS A 179 -16.79 -1.09 4.76
C HIS A 179 -15.36 -1.34 4.29
N LEU A 180 -14.56 -0.28 4.13
CA LEU A 180 -13.16 -0.42 3.75
C LEU A 180 -12.28 -0.75 4.96
N ARG A 181 -11.34 -1.66 4.75
CA ARG A 181 -10.31 -2.02 5.73
C ARG A 181 -8.96 -2.05 5.02
N ILE A 182 -8.07 -1.16 5.42
CA ILE A 182 -6.77 -0.94 4.77
C ILE A 182 -5.67 -1.47 5.68
N SER A 183 -4.91 -2.45 5.18
CA SER A 183 -3.89 -3.15 5.97
C SER A 183 -2.57 -2.38 6.13
N SER A 184 -2.59 -1.08 5.87
CA SER A 184 -1.52 -0.12 6.18
C SER A 184 -2.09 1.14 6.82
N PRO A 185 -1.25 1.98 7.47
CA PRO A 185 -1.64 3.33 7.87
C PRO A 185 -1.96 4.24 6.67
N PRO A 186 -2.60 5.40 6.89
CA PRO A 186 -2.81 6.40 5.84
C PRO A 186 -1.48 6.84 5.20
N TYR A 187 -1.41 6.81 3.88
CA TYR A 187 -0.25 7.23 3.11
C TYR A 187 -0.23 8.75 2.96
N ARG A 188 0.62 9.46 3.73
CA ARG A 188 0.58 10.92 3.88
C ARG A 188 1.75 11.67 3.25
N TRP A 189 2.88 10.99 3.06
CA TRP A 189 4.14 11.62 2.67
C TRP A 189 4.71 11.01 1.40
N PRO A 190 5.26 11.80 0.48
CA PRO A 190 5.90 11.27 -0.72
C PRO A 190 7.11 10.38 -0.38
N CYS A 191 7.43 9.47 -1.27
CA CYS A 191 8.61 8.63 -1.16
C CYS A 191 9.75 9.21 -2.02
N PHE A 192 10.95 9.32 -1.43
CA PHE A 192 12.16 9.76 -2.15
C PHE A 192 13.11 8.59 -2.48
N TYR A 193 12.73 7.34 -2.18
CA TYR A 193 13.62 6.18 -2.21
C TYR A 193 13.23 5.09 -3.23
N GLY A 194 12.27 5.36 -4.10
CA GLY A 194 11.97 4.44 -5.20
C GLY A 194 10.49 4.20 -5.50
N MET A 195 9.57 4.67 -4.68
CA MET A 195 8.14 4.65 -5.00
C MET A 195 7.77 5.94 -5.73
N ASP A 196 7.22 5.83 -6.94
CA ASP A 196 6.70 6.98 -7.69
C ASP A 196 5.35 7.40 -7.13
N THR A 197 5.37 8.36 -6.20
CA THR A 197 4.18 8.87 -5.52
C THR A 197 3.80 10.29 -5.91
N GLY A 198 4.55 10.91 -6.79
CA GLY A 198 4.32 12.29 -7.20
C GLY A 198 4.50 13.29 -6.05
N THR A 199 3.75 14.37 -6.08
CA THR A 199 3.77 15.40 -5.05
C THR A 199 2.85 15.07 -3.87
N GLN A 200 3.07 15.68 -2.71
CA GLN A 200 2.22 15.52 -1.53
C GLN A 200 0.75 15.95 -1.82
N ALA A 201 0.55 16.91 -2.71
CA ALA A 201 -0.78 17.36 -3.12
C ALA A 201 -1.62 16.26 -3.80
N GLU A 202 -0.99 15.22 -4.36
CA GLU A 202 -1.68 14.10 -4.98
C GLU A 202 -2.09 13.00 -3.99
N LEU A 203 -1.59 13.06 -2.75
CA LEU A 203 -1.83 12.04 -1.74
C LEU A 203 -3.15 12.33 -1.00
N LEU A 204 -4.08 11.37 -1.06
CA LEU A 204 -5.41 11.54 -0.48
C LEU A 204 -5.35 11.86 1.02
N ALA A 205 -4.58 11.08 1.78
CA ALA A 205 -4.48 11.21 3.23
C ALA A 205 -3.56 12.36 3.69
N ALA A 206 -2.84 13.04 2.77
CA ALA A 206 -2.14 14.27 3.08
C ALA A 206 -3.09 15.48 3.08
N ASN A 207 -4.20 15.40 2.34
CA ASN A 207 -5.13 16.50 2.10
C ASN A 207 -6.46 16.35 2.84
N LEU A 208 -6.85 15.11 3.20
CA LEU A 208 -8.13 14.82 3.83
C LEU A 208 -7.94 14.05 5.13
N THR A 209 -8.80 14.31 6.09
CA THR A 209 -8.96 13.48 7.30
C THR A 209 -9.58 12.12 6.96
N VAL A 210 -9.53 11.17 7.87
CA VAL A 210 -10.13 9.84 7.65
C VAL A 210 -11.63 9.92 7.41
N ASP A 211 -12.35 10.82 8.10
CA ASP A 211 -13.78 11.02 7.89
C ASP A 211 -14.09 11.63 6.52
N GLU A 212 -13.30 12.62 6.09
CA GLU A 212 -13.43 13.20 4.74
C GLU A 212 -13.08 12.17 3.65
N ILE A 213 -12.09 11.29 3.89
CA ILE A 213 -11.78 10.17 2.98
C ILE A 213 -12.95 9.22 2.88
N ARG A 214 -13.60 8.87 4.00
CA ARG A 214 -14.81 8.04 4.03
C ARG A 214 -15.91 8.64 3.15
N GLU A 215 -16.17 9.94 3.29
CA GLU A 215 -17.18 10.66 2.50
C GLU A 215 -16.80 10.73 1.02
N TYR A 216 -15.55 11.07 0.71
CA TYR A 216 -15.03 11.14 -0.66
C TYR A 216 -15.16 9.81 -1.39
N LEU A 217 -14.90 8.69 -0.71
CA LEU A 217 -14.97 7.35 -1.27
C LEU A 217 -16.41 6.80 -1.32
N GLY A 218 -17.36 7.40 -0.60
CA GLY A 218 -18.76 6.95 -0.54
C GLY A 218 -18.95 5.62 0.20
N VAL A 219 -18.14 5.37 1.22
CA VAL A 219 -18.20 4.13 2.02
C VAL A 219 -18.86 4.36 3.37
N ASP A 220 -19.48 3.30 3.93
CA ASP A 220 -20.17 3.35 5.22
C ASP A 220 -19.19 3.47 6.38
N SER A 221 -18.03 2.83 6.28
CA SER A 221 -16.92 3.01 7.22
C SER A 221 -15.56 2.75 6.56
N ILE A 222 -14.51 3.34 7.13
CA ILE A 222 -13.13 3.07 6.76
C ILE A 222 -12.29 2.85 8.02
N GLY A 223 -11.38 1.88 7.98
CA GLY A 223 -10.38 1.64 9.03
C GLY A 223 -9.02 1.36 8.41
N TYR A 224 -7.99 1.97 8.99
CA TYR A 224 -6.60 1.77 8.63
C TYR A 224 -5.87 1.05 9.76
N LEU A 225 -4.95 0.17 9.43
CA LEU A 225 -4.08 -0.46 10.42
C LEU A 225 -3.11 0.57 11.00
N GLU A 226 -2.94 0.59 12.32
CA GLU A 226 -1.97 1.46 12.99
C GLU A 226 -0.53 1.02 12.70
N LEU A 227 0.41 1.99 12.75
CA LEU A 227 1.81 1.76 12.35
C LEU A 227 2.50 0.70 13.23
N ASP A 228 2.31 0.76 14.53
CA ASP A 228 2.93 -0.19 15.45
C ASP A 228 2.42 -1.62 15.21
N ARG A 229 1.12 -1.78 14.99
CA ARG A 229 0.51 -3.07 14.65
C ARG A 229 0.98 -3.57 13.27
N LEU A 230 1.17 -2.68 12.30
CA LEU A 230 1.76 -3.03 11.01
C LEU A 230 3.18 -3.62 11.18
N ILE A 231 4.02 -2.93 11.95
CA ILE A 231 5.40 -3.36 12.21
C ILE A 231 5.41 -4.71 12.93
N ASP A 232 4.61 -4.87 13.97
CA ASP A 232 4.49 -6.13 14.72
C ASP A 232 4.02 -7.29 13.84
N ALA A 233 3.06 -7.04 12.95
CA ALA A 233 2.56 -8.03 12.01
C ALA A 233 3.63 -8.52 11.02
N THR A 234 4.65 -7.73 10.70
CA THR A 234 5.79 -8.20 9.89
C THR A 234 6.55 -9.34 10.56
N GLY A 235 6.59 -9.34 11.90
CA GLY A 235 7.43 -10.22 12.71
C GLY A 235 8.93 -9.94 12.60
N ALA A 236 9.32 -8.79 12.04
CA ALA A 236 10.70 -8.34 11.81
C ALA A 236 10.98 -6.96 12.45
N ALA A 237 10.33 -6.66 13.57
CA ALA A 237 10.42 -5.36 14.26
C ALA A 237 11.87 -4.93 14.57
N GLY A 238 12.78 -5.87 14.80
CA GLY A 238 14.20 -5.58 15.03
C GLY A 238 15.02 -5.22 13.79
N ALA A 239 14.45 -5.33 12.59
CA ALA A 239 15.17 -5.05 11.34
C ALA A 239 15.37 -3.55 11.07
N GLY A 240 14.63 -2.69 11.77
CA GLY A 240 14.53 -1.26 11.46
C GLY A 240 13.80 -1.01 10.13
N PHE A 241 12.77 -0.16 10.16
CA PHE A 241 11.97 0.13 8.97
C PHE A 241 12.05 1.59 8.55
N CYS A 242 12.05 1.84 7.23
CA CYS A 242 11.66 3.11 6.67
C CYS A 242 10.13 3.17 6.63
N THR A 243 9.56 4.11 7.36
CA THR A 243 8.11 4.36 7.46
C THR A 243 7.76 5.77 6.99
N ALA A 244 8.70 6.46 6.33
CA ALA A 244 8.63 7.88 5.99
C ALA A 244 7.36 8.28 5.25
N CYS A 245 6.85 7.45 4.35
CA CYS A 245 5.60 7.70 3.63
C CYS A 245 4.34 7.69 4.53
N LEU A 246 4.45 7.14 5.75
CA LEU A 246 3.37 7.03 6.74
C LEU A 246 3.49 8.09 7.84
N ASP A 247 4.71 8.33 8.37
CA ASP A 247 4.97 9.18 9.54
C ASP A 247 5.81 10.45 9.24
N GLY A 248 6.31 10.61 8.01
CA GLY A 248 7.13 11.77 7.61
C GLY A 248 8.57 11.75 8.11
N LYS A 249 9.03 10.66 8.74
CA LYS A 249 10.38 10.54 9.27
C LYS A 249 11.30 9.89 8.25
N TYR A 250 11.98 10.71 7.47
CA TYR A 250 12.89 10.25 6.44
C TYR A 250 14.23 9.80 7.04
N PRO A 251 14.74 8.58 6.71
CA PRO A 251 16.00 8.07 7.24
C PRO A 251 17.23 8.80 6.71
N VAL A 252 17.11 9.51 5.59
CA VAL A 252 18.15 10.36 5.00
C VAL A 252 17.56 11.76 4.83
N GLU A 253 18.38 12.77 5.11
CA GLU A 253 17.98 14.18 4.93
C GLU A 253 17.63 14.45 3.46
N ILE A 254 16.46 15.03 3.22
CA ILE A 254 16.00 15.38 1.88
C ILE A 254 16.56 16.76 1.51
N PRO A 255 17.30 16.89 0.39
CA PRO A 255 17.80 18.17 -0.07
C PRO A 255 16.66 19.22 -0.18
N ALA A 256 16.90 20.43 0.32
CA ALA A 256 15.88 21.48 0.42
C ALA A 256 15.22 21.84 -0.93
N GLU A 257 15.94 21.71 -2.03
CA GLU A 257 15.43 21.97 -3.38
C GLU A 257 14.38 20.93 -3.78
N ILE A 258 14.69 19.64 -3.59
CA ILE A 258 13.77 18.53 -3.86
C ILE A 258 12.60 18.56 -2.88
N GLY A 259 12.87 18.86 -1.62
CA GLY A 259 11.83 18.99 -0.59
C GLY A 259 10.78 20.03 -0.95
N ARG A 260 11.20 21.21 -1.41
CA ARG A 260 10.26 22.29 -1.82
C ARG A 260 9.41 21.93 -3.03
N GLU A 261 9.99 21.25 -4.02
CA GLU A 261 9.27 20.83 -5.22
C GLU A 261 8.19 19.80 -4.91
N VAL A 262 8.48 18.83 -4.03
CA VAL A 262 7.64 17.65 -3.78
C VAL A 262 6.70 17.85 -2.59
N LEU A 263 7.16 18.48 -1.51
CA LEU A 263 6.40 18.72 -0.28
C LEU A 263 5.66 20.08 -0.28
N GLY A 264 5.98 20.98 -1.21
CA GLY A 264 5.53 22.36 -1.21
C GLY A 264 6.39 23.26 -0.29
N GLU A 265 6.14 24.57 -0.32
CA GLU A 265 6.82 25.52 0.57
C GLU A 265 6.37 25.31 2.02
N ARG A 266 7.29 24.93 2.91
CA ARG A 266 7.05 25.02 4.35
C ARG A 266 7.06 26.50 4.73
N GLN A 267 5.97 27.00 5.28
CA GLN A 267 6.04 28.23 6.07
C GLN A 267 6.70 27.87 7.41
N ASP A 268 7.96 28.31 7.58
CA ASP A 268 8.65 28.30 8.85
C ASP A 268 8.00 29.36 9.73
N ASP A 269 7.01 28.95 10.52
CA ASP A 269 6.68 29.60 11.77
C ASP A 269 5.94 28.65 12.70
N GLN A 270 6.52 28.51 13.86
CA GLN A 270 6.04 27.94 15.11
C GLN A 270 4.65 27.29 15.08
N GLY A 271 4.61 25.96 15.06
CA GLY A 271 3.42 25.20 15.43
C GLY A 271 2.45 24.98 14.27
N SER A 272 2.48 23.75 13.74
CA SER A 272 1.34 23.11 13.07
C SER A 272 0.50 24.01 12.14
N ALA A 273 1.03 24.34 10.97
CA ALA A 273 0.22 24.85 9.90
C ALA A 273 0.64 24.17 8.59
N PHE A 274 -0.10 23.17 8.21
CA PHE A 274 -0.04 22.63 6.85
C PHE A 274 -0.53 23.71 5.88
N ILE A 275 0.22 23.91 4.80
CA ILE A 275 -0.15 24.82 3.73
C ILE A 275 -1.49 24.38 3.17
N SER A 276 -2.41 25.31 3.02
CA SER A 276 -3.68 25.11 2.35
C SER A 276 -3.43 24.56 0.96
N ALA A 277 -3.78 23.28 0.76
CA ALA A 277 -3.80 22.67 -0.55
C ALA A 277 -4.70 23.49 -1.49
N PRO A 278 -4.35 23.61 -2.79
CA PRO A 278 -5.30 24.13 -3.76
C PRO A 278 -6.57 23.28 -3.68
N GLN A 279 -7.69 23.94 -3.40
CA GLN A 279 -8.99 23.30 -3.30
C GLN A 279 -9.20 22.43 -4.55
N MET A 280 -9.18 21.12 -4.37
CA MET A 280 -9.69 20.20 -5.39
C MET A 280 -11.16 20.59 -5.60
N LYS A 281 -11.44 21.33 -6.68
CA LYS A 281 -12.82 21.58 -7.10
C LYS A 281 -13.46 20.23 -7.31
N LEU A 282 -14.33 19.86 -6.38
CA LEU A 282 -15.28 18.78 -6.57
C LEU A 282 -16.11 19.19 -7.79
N GLY A 283 -15.82 18.60 -8.94
CA GLY A 283 -16.62 18.80 -10.16
C GLY A 283 -18.05 18.37 -9.87
N GLN A 284 -18.96 19.30 -10.11
CA GLN A 284 -20.40 19.04 -10.15
C GLN A 284 -20.74 18.07 -11.28
#